data_7f77f053f7f3983f248ac30e8501d26f
#
_entry.id   7f77f053f7f3983f248ac30e8501d26f
#
_cell.length_a   1.000
_cell.length_b   1.000
_cell.length_c   1.000
_cell.angle_alpha   90.00
_cell.angle_beta   90.00
_cell.angle_gamma   90.00
#
_symmetry.space_group_name_H-M   'P 1'
#
loop_
_entity.id
_entity.type
_entity.pdbx_description
1 polymer ?
#
loop_
_entity_poly.entity_id
_entity_poly.type
_entity_poly.pdbx_seq_one_letter_code
_entity_poly.pdbx_strand_id
1 'polypeptide(L)' 'MMYDNLKMLMVRKNITNDTLAKLLNVHRDTITNKLAGESEFTYGQAELIHETLFPEYSIRYVFHRAIAA' A
#
# COMPACT_ATOMS: atom_id res chain seq x y z
N MET A 1 4.20 -7.32 -11.04
CA MET A 1 3.62 -6.00 -10.70
C MET A 1 4.01 -5.63 -9.29
N MET A 2 4.08 -4.34 -9.03
CA MET A 2 4.44 -3.84 -7.70
C MET A 2 3.23 -3.88 -6.78
N TYR A 3 3.45 -4.28 -5.54
CA TYR A 3 2.44 -4.21 -4.48
C TYR A 3 1.15 -5.00 -4.77
N ASP A 4 1.29 -6.16 -5.41
CA ASP A 4 0.11 -6.98 -5.72
C ASP A 4 -0.67 -7.42 -4.49
N ASN A 5 0.05 -7.79 -3.42
CA ASN A 5 -0.60 -8.21 -2.18
C ASN A 5 -1.37 -7.05 -1.56
N LEU A 6 -0.77 -5.87 -1.53
CA LEU A 6 -1.44 -4.68 -0.98
C LEU A 6 -2.73 -4.39 -1.76
N LYS A 7 -2.66 -4.41 -3.10
CA LYS A 7 -3.83 -4.16 -3.93
C LYS A 7 -4.93 -5.17 -3.67
N MET A 8 -4.58 -6.45 -3.57
CA MET A 8 -5.54 -7.50 -3.30
C MET A 8 -6.20 -7.31 -1.94
N LEU A 9 -5.43 -6.99 -0.92
CA LEU A 9 -5.96 -6.79 0.42
C LEU A 9 -6.85 -5.55 0.50
N MET A 10 -6.51 -4.51 -0.26
CA MET A 10 -7.36 -3.32 -0.34
C MET A 10 -8.73 -3.66 -0.92
N VAL A 11 -8.76 -4.48 -1.97
CA VAL A 11 -10.03 -4.92 -2.55
C VAL A 11 -10.85 -5.71 -1.54
N ARG A 12 -10.21 -6.64 -0.84
CA ARG A 12 -10.89 -7.47 0.15
C ARG A 12 -11.54 -6.66 1.26
N LYS A 13 -10.89 -5.58 1.67
CA LYS A 13 -11.38 -4.75 2.78
C LYS A 13 -12.11 -3.49 2.32
N ASN A 14 -12.35 -3.35 1.02
CA ASN A 14 -12.98 -2.16 0.44
C ASN A 14 -12.23 -0.87 0.77
N ILE A 15 -10.91 -0.96 0.77
CA ILE A 15 -10.04 0.19 1.01
C ILE A 15 -9.69 0.82 -0.33
N THR A 16 -9.91 2.13 -0.45
CA THR A 16 -9.66 2.85 -1.69
C THR A 16 -8.37 3.63 -1.63
N ASN A 17 -7.92 4.12 -2.80
CA ASN A 17 -6.76 5.00 -2.85
C ASN A 17 -6.99 6.27 -2.02
N ASP A 18 -8.22 6.78 -1.98
CA ASP A 18 -8.55 7.93 -1.14
C ASP A 18 -8.31 7.65 0.33
N THR A 19 -8.63 6.45 0.78
CA THR A 19 -8.41 6.05 2.17
C THR A 19 -6.93 6.11 2.52
N LEU A 20 -6.08 5.56 1.65
CA LEU A 20 -4.64 5.62 1.86
C LEU A 20 -4.11 7.05 1.80
N ALA A 21 -4.63 7.85 0.88
CA ALA A 21 -4.21 9.24 0.74
C ALA A 21 -4.51 10.03 2.01
N LYS A 22 -5.70 9.84 2.57
CA LYS A 22 -6.07 10.51 3.81
C LYS A 22 -5.22 10.04 4.98
N LEU A 23 -4.98 8.74 5.07
CA LEU A 23 -4.18 8.18 6.14
C LEU A 23 -2.76 8.73 6.12
N LEU A 24 -2.17 8.84 4.94
CA LEU A 24 -0.79 9.29 4.78
C LEU A 24 -0.68 10.81 4.62
N ASN A 25 -1.81 11.50 4.54
CA ASN A 25 -1.85 12.95 4.33
C ASN A 25 -1.14 13.35 3.05
N VAL A 26 -1.45 12.65 1.96
CA VAL A 26 -0.88 12.94 0.64
C VAL A 26 -2.03 13.00 -0.38
N HIS A 27 -1.73 13.44 -1.58
CA HIS A 27 -2.70 13.50 -2.65
C HIS A 27 -3.01 12.10 -3.17
N ARG A 28 -4.25 11.88 -3.65
CA ARG A 28 -4.64 10.58 -4.21
C ARG A 28 -3.75 10.14 -5.36
N ASP A 29 -3.33 11.07 -6.20
CA ASP A 29 -2.46 10.76 -7.34
C ASP A 29 -1.12 10.19 -6.87
N THR A 30 -0.64 10.63 -5.72
CA THR A 30 0.58 10.09 -5.12
C THR A 30 0.41 8.61 -4.83
N ILE A 31 -0.75 8.22 -4.28
CA ILE A 31 -1.03 6.82 -3.99
C ILE A 31 -1.12 6.02 -5.29
N THR A 32 -1.82 6.55 -6.29
CA THR A 32 -1.95 5.91 -7.59
C THR A 32 -0.58 5.62 -8.20
N ASN A 33 0.32 6.61 -8.16
CA ASN A 33 1.67 6.45 -8.70
C ASN A 33 2.48 5.42 -7.94
N LYS A 34 2.36 5.39 -6.61
CA LYS A 34 3.07 4.41 -5.79
C LYS A 34 2.59 3.00 -6.08
N LEU A 35 1.28 2.81 -6.20
CA LEU A 35 0.71 1.50 -6.50
C LEU A 35 1.06 1.04 -7.92
N ALA A 36 1.27 1.97 -8.82
CA ALA A 36 1.69 1.66 -10.19
C ALA A 36 3.19 1.33 -10.29
N GLY A 37 3.95 1.57 -9.22
CA GLY A 37 5.38 1.30 -9.21
C GLY A 37 6.25 2.45 -9.65
N GLU A 38 5.68 3.63 -9.87
CA GLU A 38 6.45 4.80 -10.28
C GLU A 38 7.26 5.40 -9.14
N SER A 39 6.81 5.19 -7.91
CA SER A 39 7.57 5.53 -6.71
C SER A 39 7.25 4.50 -5.64
N GLU A 40 8.07 4.48 -4.59
CA GLU A 40 7.90 3.47 -3.53
C GLU A 40 7.32 4.11 -2.29
N PHE A 41 6.59 3.30 -1.50
CA PHE A 41 6.19 3.73 -0.17
C PHE A 41 7.45 3.81 0.70
N THR A 42 7.54 4.85 1.52
CA THR A 42 8.60 4.91 2.51
C THR A 42 8.30 3.89 3.61
N TYR A 43 9.32 3.53 4.39
CA TYR A 43 9.11 2.58 5.49
C TYR A 43 8.06 3.10 6.48
N GLY A 44 8.13 4.40 6.81
CA GLY A 44 7.14 4.99 7.72
C GLY A 44 5.72 4.94 7.17
N GLN A 45 5.56 5.16 5.87
CA GLN A 45 4.25 5.05 5.23
C GLN A 45 3.76 3.62 5.26
N ALA A 46 4.63 2.67 4.92
CA ALA A 46 4.27 1.25 4.92
C ALA A 46 3.88 0.80 6.33
N GLU A 47 4.64 1.22 7.33
CA GLU A 47 4.36 0.87 8.72
C GLU A 47 3.00 1.40 9.16
N LEU A 48 2.69 2.65 8.83
CA LEU A 48 1.42 3.25 9.20
C LEU A 48 0.24 2.54 8.54
N ILE A 49 0.36 2.23 7.25
CA ILE A 49 -0.67 1.47 6.53
C ILE A 49 -0.87 0.11 7.17
N HIS A 50 0.22 -0.59 7.44
CA HIS A 50 0.15 -1.92 8.05
C HIS A 50 -0.52 -1.89 9.42
N GLU A 51 -0.08 -1.03 10.30
CA GLU A 51 -0.60 -0.96 11.66
C GLU A 51 -2.08 -0.56 11.70
N THR A 52 -2.48 0.33 10.81
CA THR A 52 -3.84 0.87 10.82
C THR A 52 -4.82 -0.03 10.10
N LEU A 53 -4.44 -0.58 8.95
CA LEU A 53 -5.39 -1.24 8.06
C LEU A 53 -5.20 -2.76 7.97
N PHE A 54 -3.98 -3.25 8.15
CA PHE A 54 -3.67 -4.66 7.94
C PHE A 54 -2.84 -5.27 9.08
N PRO A 55 -3.23 -5.04 10.36
CA PRO A 55 -2.39 -5.54 11.46
C PRO A 55 -2.36 -7.06 11.57
N GLU A 56 -3.34 -7.74 10.97
CA GLU A 56 -3.41 -9.20 11.01
C GLU A 56 -2.45 -9.89 10.03
N TYR A 57 -1.87 -9.12 9.11
CA TYR A 57 -0.86 -9.63 8.16
C TYR A 57 0.50 -9.08 8.54
N SER A 58 1.57 -9.74 8.11
CA SER A 58 2.90 -9.18 8.33
C SER A 58 3.14 -8.02 7.37
N ILE A 59 3.92 -7.04 7.80
CA ILE A 59 4.25 -5.91 6.93
C ILE A 59 4.99 -6.39 5.69
N ARG A 60 5.81 -7.42 5.83
CA ARG A 60 6.54 -8.01 4.72
C ARG A 60 5.57 -8.59 3.67
N TYR A 61 4.51 -9.25 4.13
CA TYR A 61 3.52 -9.81 3.22
C TYR A 61 2.75 -8.70 2.50
N VAL A 62 2.29 -7.70 3.27
CA VAL A 62 1.47 -6.61 2.71
C VAL A 62 2.24 -5.86 1.63
N PHE A 63 3.51 -5.58 1.88
CA PHE A 63 4.33 -4.78 0.97
C PHE A 63 5.30 -5.61 0.15
N HIS A 64 5.02 -6.90 0.02
CA HIS A 64 5.79 -7.75 -0.88
C HIS A 64 5.69 -7.23 -2.31
N ARG A 65 6.83 -7.09 -2.95
CA ARG A 65 6.90 -6.62 -4.34
C ARG A 65 7.29 -7.78 -5.21
N ALA A 66 6.52 -7.98 -6.28
CA ALA A 66 6.89 -9.00 -7.26
C ALA A 66 8.11 -8.48 -8.02
N ILE A 67 9.26 -9.07 -7.74
CA ILE A 67 10.50 -8.70 -8.40
C ILE A 67 10.71 -9.67 -9.55
N ALA A 68 10.82 -9.12 -10.76
CA ALA A 68 11.21 -9.92 -11.90
C ALA A 68 12.67 -10.29 -11.69
N ALA A 69 12.92 -11.56 -11.56
CA ALA A 69 14.26 -12.05 -11.34
C ALA A 69 15.11 -11.87 -12.59
#